data_993cddc85d9e0012c2e80b18def2f43d
#
_entry.id   993cddc85d9e0012c2e80b18def2f43d
#
_cell.length_a   1.000
_cell.length_b   1.000
_cell.length_c   1.000
_cell.angle_alpha   90.00
_cell.angle_beta   90.00
_cell.angle_gamma   90.00
#
_symmetry.space_group_name_H-M   'P 1'
#
loop_
_entity.id
_entity.type
_entity.pdbx_description
1 polymer ?
#
loop_
_entity_poly.entity_id
_entity_poly.type
_entity_poly.pdbx_seq_one_letter_code
_entity_poly.pdbx_strand_id
1 'polypeptide(L)'
;MCLKLKIFSGYIILMFLLVLTICFFRKEQMKRNCLQQDEQELLHFWHLTGEVYAGLLDLATYGETVSVWDENDRSTNQKRRDEVCGTLQSLKQYVHTSEQRVRIDSLCLLLERKEQLLDTVMHTFSRFRSVGEIINRKIPMIASRACDDRTLVGVKEE
;
A
#
# COMPACT_ATOMS: atom_id res chain seq x y z
N MET A 1 -32.91 74.79 3.05
CA MET A 1 -32.24 73.77 2.21
C MET A 1 -31.24 72.89 2.94
N CYS A 2 -30.66 73.27 4.06
CA CYS A 2 -29.61 72.49 4.76
C CYS A 2 -30.10 71.18 5.44
N LEU A 3 -31.35 71.04 5.88
CA LEU A 3 -31.80 69.85 6.61
C LEU A 3 -31.92 68.61 5.71
N LYS A 4 -32.48 68.77 4.49
CA LYS A 4 -32.59 67.67 3.53
C LYS A 4 -31.21 67.13 3.08
N LEU A 5 -30.22 68.01 2.94
CA LEU A 5 -28.87 67.64 2.55
C LEU A 5 -28.16 66.82 3.65
N LYS A 6 -28.35 67.17 4.91
CA LYS A 6 -27.80 66.44 6.06
C LYS A 6 -28.39 65.05 6.20
N ILE A 7 -29.70 64.88 6.00
CA ILE A 7 -30.37 63.58 6.03
C ILE A 7 -29.87 62.68 4.87
N PHE A 8 -29.73 63.24 3.67
CA PHE A 8 -29.22 62.53 2.50
C PHE A 8 -27.79 62.09 2.63
N SER A 9 -26.92 62.95 3.18
CA SER A 9 -25.53 62.62 3.49
C SER A 9 -25.42 61.49 4.53
N GLY A 10 -26.24 61.49 5.59
CA GLY A 10 -26.32 60.41 6.55
C GLY A 10 -26.69 59.07 5.95
N TYR A 11 -27.61 59.06 4.99
CA TYR A 11 -28.02 57.83 4.31
C TYR A 11 -26.94 57.27 3.40
N ILE A 12 -26.20 58.13 2.69
CA ILE A 12 -25.05 57.73 1.86
C ILE A 12 -23.96 57.10 2.72
N ILE A 13 -23.62 57.67 3.88
CA ILE A 13 -22.62 57.12 4.78
C ILE A 13 -23.06 55.78 5.31
N LEU A 14 -24.33 55.61 5.67
CA LEU A 14 -24.87 54.34 6.16
C LEU A 14 -24.80 53.25 5.08
N MET A 15 -25.18 53.57 3.85
CA MET A 15 -25.08 52.65 2.71
C MET A 15 -23.63 52.25 2.41
N PHE A 16 -22.70 53.20 2.51
CA PHE A 16 -21.27 52.93 2.31
C PHE A 16 -20.69 51.98 3.38
N LEU A 17 -21.06 52.22 4.66
CA LEU A 17 -20.67 51.30 5.75
C LEU A 17 -21.26 49.91 5.55
N LEU A 18 -22.50 49.78 5.09
CA LEU A 18 -23.15 48.49 4.84
C LEU A 18 -22.41 47.72 3.72
N VAL A 19 -22.06 48.42 2.63
CA VAL A 19 -21.30 47.81 1.53
C VAL A 19 -19.90 47.37 2.00
N LEU A 20 -19.21 48.20 2.78
CA LEU A 20 -17.91 47.85 3.37
C LEU A 20 -17.99 46.59 4.25
N THR A 21 -19.04 46.52 5.08
CA THR A 21 -19.27 45.36 5.96
C THR A 21 -19.49 44.08 5.15
N ILE A 22 -20.28 44.14 4.09
CA ILE A 22 -20.53 43.01 3.18
C ILE A 22 -19.23 42.58 2.47
N CYS A 23 -18.44 43.53 1.97
CA CYS A 23 -17.17 43.22 1.32
C CYS A 23 -16.18 42.58 2.28
N PHE A 24 -16.11 43.05 3.51
CA PHE A 24 -15.25 42.49 4.55
C PHE A 24 -15.68 41.06 4.90
N PHE A 25 -16.99 40.84 5.06
CA PHE A 25 -17.53 39.51 5.38
C PHE A 25 -17.28 38.49 4.25
N ARG A 26 -17.44 38.91 2.99
CA ARG A 26 -17.12 38.05 1.83
C ARG A 26 -15.65 37.67 1.79
N LYS A 27 -14.74 38.62 2.08
CA LYS A 27 -13.29 38.36 2.11
C LYS A 27 -12.93 37.36 3.22
N GLU A 28 -13.56 37.50 4.37
CA GLU A 28 -13.37 36.59 5.52
C GLU A 28 -13.88 35.17 5.21
N GLN A 29 -15.07 35.04 4.58
CA GLN A 29 -15.62 33.76 4.15
C GLN A 29 -14.73 33.07 3.11
N MET A 30 -14.21 33.82 2.15
CA MET A 30 -13.31 33.27 1.13
C MET A 30 -12.03 32.71 1.77
N LYS A 31 -11.48 33.39 2.77
CA LYS A 31 -10.30 32.93 3.52
C LYS A 31 -10.61 31.67 4.34
N ARG A 32 -11.78 31.59 4.96
CA ARG A 32 -12.22 30.40 5.72
C ARG A 32 -12.41 29.18 4.82
N ASN A 33 -13.02 29.37 3.64
CA ASN A 33 -13.23 28.29 2.68
C ASN A 33 -11.89 27.74 2.15
N CYS A 34 -10.90 28.60 1.91
CA CYS A 34 -9.57 28.20 1.50
C CYS A 34 -8.88 27.37 2.60
N LEU A 35 -8.94 27.84 3.86
CA LEU A 35 -8.39 27.11 5.01
C LEU A 35 -9.06 25.75 5.24
N GLN A 36 -10.36 25.66 5.06
CA GLN A 36 -11.10 24.39 5.16
C GLN A 36 -10.69 23.40 4.06
N GLN A 37 -10.45 23.88 2.85
CA GLN A 37 -9.99 23.04 1.75
C GLN A 37 -8.58 22.50 2.03
N ASP A 38 -7.67 23.37 2.47
CA ASP A 38 -6.31 22.98 2.85
C ASP A 38 -6.31 21.94 3.99
N GLU A 39 -7.20 22.11 4.97
CA GLU A 39 -7.37 21.17 6.10
C GLU A 39 -7.88 19.80 5.61
N GLN A 40 -8.86 19.77 4.69
CA GLN A 40 -9.38 18.53 4.12
C GLN A 40 -8.32 17.81 3.28
N GLU A 41 -7.53 18.53 2.48
CA GLU A 41 -6.43 17.95 1.73
C GLU A 41 -5.37 17.35 2.65
N LEU A 42 -5.05 18.03 3.75
CA LEU A 42 -4.09 17.53 4.74
C LEU A 42 -4.60 16.27 5.45
N LEU A 43 -5.88 16.26 5.86
CA LEU A 43 -6.49 15.07 6.48
C LEU A 43 -6.50 13.88 5.53
N HIS A 44 -6.81 14.10 4.26
CA HIS A 44 -6.79 13.05 3.24
C HIS A 44 -5.36 12.53 3.01
N PHE A 45 -4.37 13.41 2.94
CA PHE A 45 -2.95 13.04 2.86
C PHE A 45 -2.53 12.16 4.05
N TRP A 46 -2.92 12.53 5.28
CA TRP A 46 -2.64 11.74 6.47
C TRP A 46 -3.30 10.37 6.44
N HIS A 47 -4.52 10.30 5.96
CA HIS A 47 -5.25 9.04 5.80
C HIS A 47 -4.54 8.11 4.82
N LEU A 48 -4.22 8.59 3.62
CA LEU A 48 -3.47 7.83 2.61
C LEU A 48 -2.09 7.38 3.13
N THR A 49 -1.40 8.22 3.89
CA THR A 49 -0.11 7.87 4.48
C THR A 49 -0.27 6.73 5.49
N GLY A 50 -1.32 6.76 6.30
CA GLY A 50 -1.66 5.69 7.24
C GLY A 50 -1.97 4.37 6.54
N GLU A 51 -2.74 4.40 5.46
CA GLU A 51 -3.05 3.22 4.64
C GLU A 51 -1.79 2.62 4.00
N VAL A 52 -0.91 3.46 3.43
CA VAL A 52 0.38 3.00 2.89
C VAL A 52 1.22 2.34 3.98
N TYR A 53 1.32 2.95 5.15
CA TYR A 53 2.10 2.40 6.26
C TYR A 53 1.55 1.05 6.71
N ALA A 54 0.23 0.94 6.90
CA ALA A 54 -0.42 -0.31 7.29
C ALA A 54 -0.23 -1.40 6.23
N GLY A 55 -0.39 -1.05 4.94
CA GLY A 55 -0.19 -1.98 3.83
C GLY A 55 1.27 -2.46 3.71
N LEU A 56 2.25 -1.58 3.91
CA LEU A 56 3.66 -1.95 3.92
C LEU A 56 4.00 -2.89 5.08
N LEU A 57 3.43 -2.65 6.26
CA LEU A 57 3.62 -3.51 7.43
C LEU A 57 3.01 -4.89 7.19
N ASP A 58 1.80 -4.95 6.61
CA ASP A 58 1.14 -6.19 6.26
C ASP A 58 1.95 -7.00 5.22
N LEU A 59 2.44 -6.34 4.16
CA LEU A 59 3.34 -6.96 3.18
C LEU A 59 4.67 -7.44 3.79
N ALA A 60 5.20 -6.74 4.78
CA ALA A 60 6.42 -7.15 5.46
C ALA A 60 6.19 -8.44 6.27
N THR A 61 5.15 -8.45 7.10
CA THR A 61 4.78 -9.60 7.94
C THR A 61 4.40 -10.82 7.12
N TYR A 62 3.61 -10.64 6.07
CA TYR A 62 3.17 -11.74 5.20
C TYR A 62 4.36 -12.38 4.47
N GLY A 63 5.32 -11.58 4.03
CA GLY A 63 6.53 -12.08 3.34
C GLY A 63 7.44 -12.97 4.21
N GLU A 64 7.32 -12.93 5.54
CA GLU A 64 8.12 -13.80 6.44
C GLU A 64 7.74 -15.27 6.32
N THR A 65 6.51 -15.58 5.88
CA THR A 65 6.00 -16.95 5.77
C THR A 65 6.15 -17.56 4.37
N VAL A 66 6.91 -16.93 3.48
CA VAL A 66 7.02 -17.30 2.06
C VAL A 66 7.43 -18.76 1.81
N SER A 67 8.15 -19.39 2.74
CA SER A 67 8.59 -20.79 2.63
C SER A 67 7.46 -21.82 2.65
N VAL A 68 6.28 -21.44 3.15
CA VAL A 68 5.09 -22.30 3.25
C VAL A 68 3.97 -21.86 2.32
N TRP A 69 4.18 -20.82 1.51
CA TRP A 69 3.16 -20.30 0.60
C TRP A 69 2.74 -21.31 -0.46
N ASP A 70 1.45 -21.24 -0.81
CA ASP A 70 0.89 -21.85 -2.00
C ASP A 70 0.62 -20.78 -3.09
N GLU A 71 0.03 -21.19 -4.22
CA GLU A 71 -0.29 -20.27 -5.32
C GLU A 71 -1.34 -19.23 -4.94
N ASN A 72 -2.25 -19.57 -4.02
CA ASN A 72 -3.25 -18.65 -3.51
C ASN A 72 -2.62 -17.56 -2.63
N ASP A 73 -1.66 -17.95 -1.78
CA ASP A 73 -0.89 -17.00 -0.96
C ASP A 73 -0.11 -16.01 -1.83
N ARG A 74 0.49 -16.50 -2.91
CA ARG A 74 1.17 -15.68 -3.90
C ARG A 74 0.23 -14.65 -4.52
N SER A 75 -0.93 -15.08 -5.02
CA SER A 75 -1.91 -14.20 -5.64
C SER A 75 -2.43 -13.15 -4.65
N THR A 76 -2.60 -13.52 -3.39
CA THR A 76 -3.01 -12.63 -2.29
C THR A 76 -1.94 -11.58 -2.00
N ASN A 77 -0.66 -11.96 -1.94
CA ASN A 77 0.44 -11.02 -1.74
C ASN A 77 0.55 -10.03 -2.90
N GLN A 78 0.41 -10.51 -4.14
CA GLN A 78 0.42 -9.67 -5.33
C GLN A 78 -0.70 -8.62 -5.31
N LYS A 79 -1.92 -9.03 -4.96
CA LYS A 79 -3.06 -8.12 -4.83
C LYS A 79 -2.81 -7.03 -3.77
N ARG A 80 -2.30 -7.42 -2.60
CA ARG A 80 -1.94 -6.46 -1.53
C ARG A 80 -0.88 -5.47 -1.96
N ARG A 81 0.15 -5.93 -2.68
CA ARG A 81 1.16 -5.05 -3.26
C ARG A 81 0.55 -4.04 -4.23
N ASP A 82 -0.32 -4.49 -5.13
CA ASP A 82 -0.98 -3.63 -6.12
C ASP A 82 -1.85 -2.57 -5.44
N GLU A 83 -2.54 -2.92 -4.35
CA GLU A 83 -3.30 -1.99 -3.52
C GLU A 83 -2.39 -0.92 -2.89
N VAL A 84 -1.27 -1.32 -2.30
CA VAL A 84 -0.29 -0.38 -1.72
C VAL A 84 0.32 0.52 -2.78
N CYS A 85 0.68 -0.01 -3.95
CA CYS A 85 1.20 0.79 -5.07
C CYS A 85 0.15 1.78 -5.59
N GLY A 86 -1.12 1.37 -5.67
CA GLY A 86 -2.23 2.25 -6.03
C GLY A 86 -2.40 3.42 -5.05
N THR A 87 -2.33 3.14 -3.74
CA THR A 87 -2.40 4.16 -2.69
C THR A 87 -1.18 5.10 -2.74
N LEU A 88 0.03 4.57 -2.99
CA LEU A 88 1.24 5.37 -3.20
C LEU A 88 1.14 6.30 -4.42
N GLN A 89 0.57 5.83 -5.53
CA GLN A 89 0.32 6.68 -6.70
C GLN A 89 -0.72 7.77 -6.41
N SER A 90 -1.74 7.47 -5.62
CA SER A 90 -2.71 8.46 -5.16
C SER A 90 -2.05 9.51 -4.26
N LEU A 91 -1.19 9.08 -3.34
CA LEU A 91 -0.41 9.97 -2.46
C LEU A 91 0.49 10.93 -3.26
N LYS A 92 1.02 10.49 -4.41
CA LYS A 92 1.87 11.29 -5.29
C LYS A 92 1.18 12.55 -5.81
N GLN A 93 -0.16 12.58 -5.89
CA GLN A 93 -0.92 13.76 -6.34
C GLN A 93 -0.87 14.90 -5.30
N TYR A 94 -0.74 14.57 -4.02
CA TYR A 94 -0.69 15.54 -2.90
C TYR A 94 0.73 16.02 -2.59
N VAL A 95 1.72 15.43 -3.24
CA VAL A 95 3.12 15.76 -3.01
C VAL A 95 3.59 16.82 -4.00
N HIS A 96 4.08 17.95 -3.48
CA HIS A 96 4.48 19.10 -4.29
C HIS A 96 5.96 19.06 -4.70
N THR A 97 6.82 18.34 -3.95
CA THR A 97 8.26 18.30 -4.18
C THR A 97 8.64 17.18 -5.14
N SER A 98 9.48 17.48 -6.13
CA SER A 98 10.02 16.49 -7.06
C SER A 98 10.78 15.36 -6.37
N GLU A 99 11.50 15.67 -5.31
CA GLU A 99 12.25 14.69 -4.51
C GLU A 99 11.33 13.66 -3.86
N GLN A 100 10.21 14.09 -3.28
CA GLN A 100 9.23 13.18 -2.66
C GLN A 100 8.55 12.29 -3.69
N ARG A 101 8.27 12.81 -4.90
CA ARG A 101 7.73 12.01 -6.02
C ARG A 101 8.68 10.90 -6.43
N VAL A 102 9.98 11.20 -6.54
CA VAL A 102 11.02 10.20 -6.85
C VAL A 102 11.12 9.15 -5.74
N ARG A 103 10.98 9.54 -4.47
CA ARG A 103 10.96 8.60 -3.34
C ARG A 103 9.78 7.64 -3.41
N ILE A 104 8.58 8.13 -3.78
CA ILE A 104 7.39 7.27 -3.99
C ILE A 104 7.62 6.28 -5.12
N ASP A 105 8.15 6.73 -6.26
CA ASP A 105 8.47 5.85 -7.39
C ASP A 105 9.52 4.80 -7.00
N SER A 106 10.51 5.18 -6.19
CA SER A 106 11.52 4.26 -5.68
C SER A 106 10.91 3.21 -4.74
N LEU A 107 9.93 3.58 -3.92
CA LEU A 107 9.21 2.62 -3.07
C LEU A 107 8.43 1.61 -3.90
N CYS A 108 7.70 2.03 -4.93
CA CYS A 108 7.01 1.12 -5.84
C CYS A 108 7.98 0.15 -6.51
N LEU A 109 9.13 0.63 -7.00
CA LEU A 109 10.17 -0.20 -7.60
C LEU A 109 10.74 -1.22 -6.60
N LEU A 110 10.96 -0.80 -5.34
CA LEU A 110 11.43 -1.71 -4.29
C LEU A 110 10.41 -2.80 -3.96
N LEU A 111 9.11 -2.49 -3.97
CA LEU A 111 8.05 -3.47 -3.77
C LEU A 111 8.01 -4.49 -4.91
N GLU A 112 8.15 -4.06 -6.16
CA GLU A 112 8.25 -4.96 -7.32
C GLU A 112 9.48 -5.88 -7.21
N ARG A 113 10.63 -5.32 -6.84
CA ARG A 113 11.86 -6.09 -6.68
C ARG A 113 11.76 -7.10 -5.53
N LYS A 114 11.13 -6.71 -4.41
CA LYS A 114 10.84 -7.63 -3.31
C LYS A 114 10.00 -8.81 -3.79
N GLU A 115 8.97 -8.59 -4.58
CA GLU A 115 8.11 -9.65 -5.09
C GLU A 115 8.87 -10.62 -6.02
N GLN A 116 9.71 -10.11 -6.92
CA GLN A 116 10.57 -10.97 -7.75
C GLN A 116 11.48 -11.86 -6.92
N LEU A 117 12.00 -11.34 -5.79
CA LEU A 117 12.78 -12.14 -4.86
C LEU A 117 11.94 -13.19 -4.15
N LEU A 118 10.73 -12.85 -3.69
CA LEU A 118 9.80 -13.79 -3.07
C LEU A 118 9.41 -14.92 -4.03
N ASP A 119 9.13 -14.60 -5.30
CA ASP A 119 8.88 -15.58 -6.36
C ASP A 119 10.06 -16.54 -6.54
N THR A 120 11.28 -16.02 -6.57
CA THR A 120 12.50 -16.83 -6.69
C THR A 120 12.65 -17.77 -5.50
N VAL A 121 12.42 -17.27 -4.30
CA VAL A 121 12.48 -18.05 -3.06
C VAL A 121 11.42 -19.16 -3.08
N MET A 122 10.17 -18.82 -3.38
CA MET A 122 9.06 -19.77 -3.46
C MET A 122 9.34 -20.88 -4.48
N HIS A 123 9.81 -20.50 -5.67
CA HIS A 123 10.18 -21.47 -6.72
C HIS A 123 11.34 -22.40 -6.28
N THR A 124 12.28 -21.87 -5.55
CA THR A 124 13.40 -22.66 -5.01
C THR A 124 12.89 -23.67 -3.98
N PHE A 125 12.05 -23.24 -3.03
CA PHE A 125 11.47 -24.13 -2.02
C PHE A 125 10.56 -25.21 -2.63
N SER A 126 9.76 -24.88 -3.66
CA SER A 126 8.93 -25.86 -4.34
C SER A 126 9.75 -26.96 -5.01
N ARG A 127 10.90 -26.60 -5.59
CA ARG A 127 11.86 -27.60 -6.15
C ARG A 127 12.47 -28.48 -5.05
N PHE A 128 12.87 -27.93 -3.93
CA PHE A 128 13.38 -28.73 -2.81
C PHE A 128 12.33 -29.69 -2.24
N ARG A 129 11.09 -29.24 -2.11
CA ARG A 129 9.97 -30.09 -1.65
C ARG A 129 9.76 -31.27 -2.60
N SER A 130 9.75 -31.04 -3.92
CA SER A 130 9.59 -32.12 -4.92
C SER A 130 10.75 -33.11 -4.88
N VAL A 131 11.97 -32.68 -4.71
CA VAL A 131 13.15 -33.56 -4.53
C VAL A 131 13.03 -34.37 -3.23
N GLY A 132 12.62 -33.75 -2.13
CA GLY A 132 12.37 -34.45 -0.86
C GLY A 132 11.31 -35.55 -0.96
N GLU A 133 10.22 -35.30 -1.68
CA GLU A 133 9.17 -36.30 -1.94
C GLU A 133 9.67 -37.47 -2.81
N ILE A 134 10.50 -37.19 -3.80
CA ILE A 134 11.12 -38.22 -4.67
C ILE A 134 12.06 -39.10 -3.84
N ILE A 135 12.86 -38.52 -2.96
CA ILE A 135 13.77 -39.25 -2.06
C ILE A 135 12.95 -40.10 -1.10
N ASN A 136 11.93 -39.56 -0.44
CA ASN A 136 11.11 -40.31 0.50
C ASN A 136 10.33 -41.47 -0.15
N ARG A 137 9.96 -41.37 -1.43
CA ARG A 137 9.35 -42.49 -2.19
C ARG A 137 10.36 -43.54 -2.60
N LYS A 138 11.60 -43.16 -2.93
CA LYS A 138 12.62 -44.09 -3.38
C LYS A 138 13.30 -44.89 -2.27
N ILE A 139 13.48 -44.29 -1.09
CA ILE A 139 14.13 -44.94 0.06
C ILE A 139 13.38 -46.22 0.48
N PRO A 140 12.06 -46.24 0.72
CA PRO A 140 11.39 -47.50 1.09
C PRO A 140 11.38 -48.55 -0.02
N MET A 141 11.37 -48.14 -1.31
CA MET A 141 11.51 -49.06 -2.45
C MET A 141 12.86 -49.74 -2.52
N ILE A 142 13.93 -49.03 -2.21
CA ILE A 142 15.28 -49.59 -2.17
C ILE A 142 15.42 -50.49 -0.95
N ALA A 143 14.87 -50.13 0.20
CA ALA A 143 14.89 -50.93 1.41
C ALA A 143 14.12 -52.26 1.24
N SER A 144 12.95 -52.24 0.58
CA SER A 144 12.18 -53.45 0.33
C SER A 144 12.89 -54.41 -0.65
N ARG A 145 13.53 -53.87 -1.72
CA ARG A 145 14.33 -54.70 -2.64
C ARG A 145 15.54 -55.33 -1.96
N ALA A 146 16.21 -54.58 -1.07
CA ALA A 146 17.35 -55.10 -0.31
C ALA A 146 16.92 -56.18 0.68
N CYS A 147 15.70 -56.17 1.20
CA CYS A 147 15.16 -57.24 2.03
C CYS A 147 14.81 -58.49 1.19
N ASP A 148 14.23 -58.33 0.00
CA ASP A 148 13.87 -59.45 -0.89
C ASP A 148 15.12 -60.20 -1.39
N ASP A 149 16.22 -59.48 -1.76
CA ASP A 149 17.49 -60.09 -2.16
C ASP A 149 18.13 -60.87 -1.03
N ARG A 150 17.98 -60.51 0.23
CA ARG A 150 18.50 -61.26 1.39
C ARG A 150 17.71 -62.53 1.66
N THR A 151 16.44 -62.57 1.40
CA THR A 151 15.63 -63.76 1.54
C THR A 151 15.91 -64.81 0.45
N LEU A 152 16.28 -64.38 -0.76
CA LEU A 152 16.69 -65.29 -1.84
C LEU A 152 18.05 -65.95 -1.64
N VAL A 153 18.97 -65.31 -0.93
CA VAL A 153 20.30 -65.85 -0.62
C VAL A 153 20.26 -66.87 0.56
N GLY A 154 19.27 -66.70 1.46
CA GLY A 154 19.11 -67.57 2.64
C GLY A 154 18.48 -68.97 2.37
N VAL A 155 17.94 -69.23 1.15
CA VAL A 155 17.27 -70.48 0.80
C VAL A 155 18.16 -71.46 0.01
N LYS A 156 19.45 -71.19 -0.14
CA LYS A 156 20.39 -72.03 -0.89
C LYS A 156 21.44 -72.77 -0.06
N GLU A 157 21.21 -72.87 1.26
CA GLU A 157 22.02 -73.76 2.13
C GLU A 157 21.11 -74.79 2.84
N GLU A 158 20.57 -75.76 2.09
CA GLU A 158 20.22 -77.11 2.54
C GLU A 158 20.43 -78.14 1.42
#